data_8826ee68d5b1b9cc32927bca7c2a9220
#
_entry.id   8826ee68d5b1b9cc32927bca7c2a9220
#
_cell.length_a   1.000
_cell.length_b   1.000
_cell.length_c   1.000
_cell.angle_alpha   90.00
_cell.angle_beta   90.00
_cell.angle_gamma   90.00
#
_symmetry.space_group_name_H-M   'P 1'
#
loop_
_entity.id
_entity.type
_entity.pdbx_description
1 polymer ?
#
loop_
_entity_poly.entity_id
_entity_poly.type
_entity_poly.pdbx_seq_one_letter_code
_entity_poly.pdbx_strand_id
1 'polypeptide(L)'
;AYKDLVGQKITKVTSNPPEPKTGQMWYNSTDGNLKGLGILEAITSASPLVYTNFSGGTFGASTAAVIAGGYSPPTNPPAHNTPYNHSQEYNGTNWSVGGDLNTARTNQFGFGVETAGVVASGYLSTNLTATEEYNGTAFTSGNNVSTARRGMEGAGTETAGLICGGYVGPAGTKATEEYDGTNWTAGGDLTTSNPINYYNAITGTQTAGLRLGGQSTNVSEEYDGSSWTSGNTMSTPRAYGGSFGAQTAALIAGGSNPPTSYKTAVEKYDGTSFTTSPATLSSPRAITGQAAGGISGNTAGIFGGGYSPTDSPTGDYGNTIAEEYNVSTNAITAAAWASGGNLNTARAYIYGCGLQDAALVVAGWNGSVVNDVEEYNGSTWSEQNNMGTSRYNNATLGIQTAAFAVGGRTPPPDSGSTTVENYDGSSWTSAPSLNSARTYLLGVGTTSASLVAMGAQPRNSGSNLAEEYDGSSWSAVNTNSTTRRVGSAGGVQTAATYFGGTPSPTV
;
A
#
# COMPACT_ATOMS: atom_id res chain seq x y z
N ALA A 1 20.50 -3.51 -16.10
CA ALA A 1 19.78 -4.63 -15.47
C ALA A 1 19.69 -5.89 -16.36
N TYR A 2 19.88 -5.79 -17.68
CA TYR A 2 19.89 -6.97 -18.58
C TYR A 2 21.25 -7.70 -18.67
N LYS A 3 22.32 -7.12 -18.17
CA LYS A 3 23.68 -7.71 -18.26
C LYS A 3 23.92 -8.90 -17.31
N ASP A 4 23.13 -9.00 -16.24
CA ASP A 4 23.33 -10.03 -15.21
C ASP A 4 22.58 -11.35 -15.48
N LEU A 5 21.80 -11.40 -16.57
CA LEU A 5 21.07 -12.61 -16.99
C LEU A 5 21.83 -13.44 -18.04
N VAL A 6 22.99 -12.95 -18.52
CA VAL A 6 23.80 -13.66 -19.51
C VAL A 6 24.56 -14.80 -18.83
N GLY A 7 24.05 -16.03 -19.02
CA GLY A 7 24.68 -17.26 -18.53
C GLY A 7 23.87 -18.06 -17.51
N GLN A 8 22.73 -17.57 -17.04
CA GLN A 8 21.84 -18.38 -16.18
C GLN A 8 20.93 -19.26 -17.02
N LYS A 9 21.07 -20.57 -16.86
CA LYS A 9 20.21 -21.57 -17.54
C LYS A 9 18.80 -21.50 -16.94
N ILE A 10 17.83 -21.05 -17.71
CA ILE A 10 16.42 -21.10 -17.30
C ILE A 10 16.01 -22.58 -17.25
N THR A 11 15.60 -23.06 -16.09
CA THR A 11 15.17 -24.44 -15.90
C THR A 11 13.75 -24.62 -16.43
N LYS A 12 13.57 -25.55 -17.38
CA LYS A 12 12.24 -25.96 -17.83
C LYS A 12 11.68 -27.00 -16.87
N VAL A 13 10.49 -26.74 -16.35
CA VAL A 13 9.79 -27.62 -15.38
C VAL A 13 8.36 -27.84 -15.84
N THR A 14 7.70 -28.89 -15.35
CA THR A 14 6.29 -29.19 -15.62
C THR A 14 5.35 -28.69 -14.52
N SER A 15 5.91 -28.28 -13.39
CA SER A 15 5.19 -27.65 -12.26
C SER A 15 6.08 -26.58 -11.64
N ASN A 16 5.50 -25.64 -10.90
CA ASN A 16 6.33 -24.68 -10.16
C ASN A 16 7.20 -25.42 -9.14
N PRO A 17 8.47 -25.00 -8.94
CA PRO A 17 9.30 -25.54 -7.86
C PRO A 17 8.57 -25.40 -6.52
N PRO A 18 8.61 -26.41 -5.65
CA PRO A 18 7.94 -26.35 -4.34
C PRO A 18 8.55 -25.28 -3.42
N GLU A 19 9.84 -25.02 -3.56
CA GLU A 19 10.57 -23.99 -2.79
C GLU A 19 11.45 -23.15 -3.73
N PRO A 20 10.86 -22.24 -4.53
CA PRO A 20 11.66 -21.40 -5.42
C PRO A 20 12.47 -20.40 -4.59
N LYS A 21 13.70 -20.13 -5.01
CA LYS A 21 14.56 -19.11 -4.38
C LYS A 21 14.31 -17.74 -4.99
N THR A 22 14.42 -16.70 -4.18
CA THR A 22 14.35 -15.31 -4.66
C THR A 22 15.32 -15.07 -5.81
N GLY A 23 14.83 -14.43 -6.88
CA GLY A 23 15.59 -14.23 -8.12
C GLY A 23 15.65 -15.45 -9.04
N GLN A 24 15.16 -16.60 -8.61
CA GLN A 24 15.10 -17.78 -9.46
C GLN A 24 14.08 -17.59 -10.57
N MET A 25 14.46 -17.91 -11.80
CA MET A 25 13.57 -17.93 -12.97
C MET A 25 13.42 -19.34 -13.50
N TRP A 26 12.22 -19.70 -13.95
CA TRP A 26 11.92 -21.00 -14.57
C TRP A 26 10.85 -20.88 -15.64
N TYR A 27 10.88 -21.76 -16.62
CA TYR A 27 9.82 -21.90 -17.60
C TYR A 27 8.93 -23.09 -17.21
N ASN A 28 7.68 -22.82 -16.89
CA ASN A 28 6.70 -23.86 -16.62
C ASN A 28 6.06 -24.29 -17.95
N SER A 29 6.38 -25.51 -18.40
CA SER A 29 5.93 -25.99 -19.71
C SER A 29 4.50 -26.50 -19.71
N THR A 30 3.86 -26.64 -18.57
CA THR A 30 2.44 -27.03 -18.46
C THR A 30 1.54 -25.82 -18.71
N ASP A 31 1.88 -24.65 -18.15
CA ASP A 31 1.11 -23.42 -18.36
C ASP A 31 1.75 -22.49 -19.42
N GLY A 32 2.88 -22.89 -20.03
CA GLY A 32 3.54 -22.14 -21.08
C GLY A 32 4.22 -20.83 -20.68
N ASN A 33 4.40 -20.59 -19.38
CA ASN A 33 4.85 -19.30 -18.87
C ASN A 33 6.28 -19.32 -18.33
N LEU A 34 7.01 -18.22 -18.59
CA LEU A 34 8.24 -17.88 -17.88
C LEU A 34 7.84 -17.24 -16.54
N LYS A 35 8.32 -17.81 -15.45
CA LYS A 35 8.04 -17.35 -14.07
C LYS A 35 9.32 -17.01 -13.34
N GLY A 36 9.21 -16.14 -12.38
CA GLY A 36 10.30 -15.79 -11.47
C GLY A 36 9.76 -15.50 -10.07
N LEU A 37 10.53 -15.84 -9.05
CA LEU A 37 10.23 -15.43 -7.69
C LEU A 37 10.94 -14.09 -7.43
N GLY A 38 10.16 -13.03 -7.31
CA GLY A 38 10.64 -11.70 -6.94
C GLY A 38 10.26 -11.36 -5.51
N ILE A 39 11.07 -10.54 -4.86
CA ILE A 39 10.67 -9.82 -3.66
C ILE A 39 10.00 -8.54 -4.12
N LEU A 40 8.76 -8.34 -3.70
CA LEU A 40 8.04 -7.09 -3.87
C LEU A 40 8.07 -6.35 -2.53
N GLU A 41 8.69 -5.19 -2.54
CA GLU A 41 8.70 -4.26 -1.41
C GLU A 41 7.77 -3.10 -1.74
N ALA A 42 6.83 -2.81 -0.86
CA ALA A 42 5.89 -1.72 -1.06
C ALA A 42 5.62 -0.96 0.24
N ILE A 43 5.43 0.33 0.14
CA ILE A 43 4.78 1.14 1.17
C ILE A 43 3.41 1.52 0.62
N THR A 44 2.37 1.23 1.41
CA THR A 44 0.97 1.48 1.07
C THR A 44 0.32 2.35 2.14
N SER A 45 -0.65 3.17 1.75
CA SER A 45 -1.42 3.95 2.70
C SER A 45 -2.17 3.05 3.68
N ALA A 46 -2.07 3.35 4.97
CA ALA A 46 -2.89 2.77 6.03
C ALA A 46 -3.99 3.75 6.46
N SER A 47 -4.91 3.30 7.31
CA SER A 47 -5.89 4.19 7.93
C SER A 47 -5.20 5.35 8.63
N PRO A 48 -5.68 6.59 8.47
CA PRO A 48 -5.05 7.75 9.11
C PRO A 48 -5.13 7.66 10.64
N LEU A 49 -4.20 8.29 11.31
CA LEU A 49 -4.22 8.47 12.77
C LEU A 49 -5.49 9.21 13.21
N VAL A 50 -5.98 8.90 14.40
CA VAL A 50 -7.10 9.62 15.05
C VAL A 50 -6.70 11.06 15.38
N TYR A 51 -5.48 11.23 15.90
CA TYR A 51 -4.89 12.53 16.20
C TYR A 51 -3.63 12.75 15.36
N THR A 52 -3.42 13.97 14.90
CA THR A 52 -2.14 14.35 14.32
C THR A 52 -1.03 14.11 15.33
N ASN A 53 0.10 13.60 14.86
CA ASN A 53 1.22 13.30 15.77
C ASN A 53 2.57 13.64 15.14
N PHE A 54 3.46 14.16 15.99
CA PHE A 54 4.88 14.29 15.73
C PHE A 54 5.67 14.06 17.01
N SER A 55 6.74 13.30 16.93
CA SER A 55 7.64 12.98 18.04
C SER A 55 6.98 12.32 19.27
N GLY A 56 6.01 11.43 19.02
CA GLY A 56 5.47 10.49 20.00
C GLY A 56 6.42 9.29 20.19
N GLY A 57 6.28 8.58 21.31
CA GLY A 57 6.92 7.28 21.52
C GLY A 57 6.10 6.18 20.87
N THR A 58 6.74 5.29 20.10
CA THR A 58 6.04 4.21 19.40
C THR A 58 6.61 2.85 19.78
N PHE A 59 5.73 1.87 19.91
CA PHE A 59 6.08 0.46 20.16
C PHE A 59 5.06 -0.48 19.52
N GLY A 60 5.39 -1.76 19.44
CA GLY A 60 4.53 -2.79 18.85
C GLY A 60 5.01 -3.30 17.49
N ALA A 61 4.09 -3.84 16.71
CA ALA A 61 4.32 -4.43 15.39
C ALA A 61 3.41 -3.80 14.33
N SER A 62 3.63 -4.14 13.06
CA SER A 62 2.82 -3.64 11.93
C SER A 62 1.31 -3.94 12.04
N THR A 63 0.93 -4.93 12.83
CA THR A 63 -0.48 -5.34 13.03
C THR A 63 -1.03 -4.96 14.41
N ALA A 64 -0.19 -4.43 15.31
CA ALA A 64 -0.57 -4.07 16.68
C ALA A 64 0.47 -3.07 17.21
N ALA A 65 0.22 -1.77 17.05
CA ALA A 65 1.14 -0.71 17.39
C ALA A 65 0.49 0.37 18.27
N VAL A 66 1.29 1.02 19.09
CA VAL A 66 0.87 2.15 19.91
C VAL A 66 1.77 3.35 19.61
N ILE A 67 1.16 4.53 19.46
CA ILE A 67 1.83 5.82 19.46
C ILE A 67 1.32 6.59 20.67
N ALA A 68 2.20 7.00 21.56
CA ALA A 68 1.83 7.68 22.80
C ALA A 68 2.54 9.03 22.94
N GLY A 69 1.82 10.05 23.41
CA GLY A 69 2.32 11.42 23.56
C GLY A 69 2.74 12.06 22.22
N GLY A 70 3.55 13.08 22.27
CA GLY A 70 3.99 13.85 21.12
C GLY A 70 3.45 15.27 21.10
N TYR A 71 3.53 15.91 19.95
CA TYR A 71 2.92 17.22 19.70
C TYR A 71 1.63 17.06 18.92
N SER A 72 0.59 17.80 19.32
CA SER A 72 -0.57 18.12 18.50
C SER A 72 -0.42 19.48 17.87
N PRO A 73 -0.77 19.67 16.59
CA PRO A 73 -0.88 21.01 16.04
C PRO A 73 -2.02 21.76 16.76
N PRO A 74 -1.87 23.07 16.98
CA PRO A 74 -2.91 23.86 17.62
C PRO A 74 -4.13 23.97 16.70
N THR A 75 -5.29 23.75 17.26
CA THR A 75 -6.58 24.07 16.61
C THR A 75 -6.82 25.58 16.52
N ASN A 76 -5.90 26.43 17.13
CA ASN A 76 -5.95 27.91 17.06
C ASN A 76 -4.61 28.52 17.50
N PRO A 77 -3.98 29.46 16.76
CA PRO A 77 -2.79 30.16 17.24
C PRO A 77 -3.09 31.01 18.49
N PRO A 78 -2.18 31.11 19.51
CA PRO A 78 -0.72 31.00 19.40
C PRO A 78 -0.05 29.88 20.23
N ALA A 79 -0.65 28.72 20.41
CA ALA A 79 -0.03 27.64 21.19
C ALA A 79 0.66 26.61 20.29
N HIS A 80 1.79 27.00 19.67
CA HIS A 80 2.66 26.07 18.99
C HIS A 80 3.39 25.16 20.00
N ASN A 81 3.44 23.84 19.72
CA ASN A 81 4.29 22.88 20.44
C ASN A 81 3.86 22.54 21.88
N THR A 82 2.58 22.32 22.15
CA THR A 82 2.17 21.81 23.45
C THR A 82 2.25 20.28 23.42
N PRO A 83 3.08 19.67 24.29
CA PRO A 83 3.05 18.22 24.50
C PRO A 83 1.69 17.77 25.00
N TYR A 84 1.24 16.60 24.52
CA TYR A 84 -0.01 16.00 24.99
C TYR A 84 0.23 14.57 25.54
N ASN A 85 -0.77 14.00 26.19
CA ASN A 85 -0.68 12.69 26.83
C ASN A 85 -1.46 11.60 26.10
N HIS A 86 -2.16 11.92 25.00
CA HIS A 86 -2.99 10.94 24.31
C HIS A 86 -2.16 9.82 23.67
N SER A 87 -2.72 8.62 23.65
CA SER A 87 -2.21 7.52 22.86
C SER A 87 -3.20 7.07 21.79
N GLN A 88 -2.69 6.38 20.80
CA GLN A 88 -3.44 5.81 19.69
C GLN A 88 -2.95 4.40 19.43
N GLU A 89 -3.85 3.49 19.19
CA GLU A 89 -3.60 2.07 18.95
C GLU A 89 -3.98 1.66 17.55
N TYR A 90 -3.13 0.88 16.92
CA TYR A 90 -3.35 0.29 15.60
C TYR A 90 -3.60 -1.20 15.70
N ASN A 91 -4.72 -1.67 15.15
CA ASN A 91 -5.11 -3.08 15.20
C ASN A 91 -4.81 -3.86 13.90
N GLY A 92 -3.93 -3.36 13.06
CA GLY A 92 -3.64 -3.93 11.74
C GLY A 92 -4.57 -3.42 10.62
N THR A 93 -5.56 -2.59 10.96
CA THR A 93 -6.52 -2.03 9.99
C THR A 93 -6.85 -0.58 10.28
N ASN A 94 -7.15 -0.24 11.53
CA ASN A 94 -7.58 1.10 11.94
C ASN A 94 -6.86 1.54 13.20
N TRP A 95 -6.73 2.88 13.34
CA TRP A 95 -6.31 3.52 14.57
C TRP A 95 -7.52 3.83 15.45
N SER A 96 -7.36 3.62 16.75
CA SER A 96 -8.33 3.96 17.80
C SER A 96 -7.62 4.70 18.92
N VAL A 97 -8.39 5.37 19.78
CA VAL A 97 -7.86 6.03 20.97
C VAL A 97 -7.48 4.97 22.01
N GLY A 98 -6.25 5.03 22.52
CA GLY A 98 -5.74 4.19 23.61
C GLY A 98 -5.80 4.88 24.96
N GLY A 99 -5.22 4.25 25.99
CA GLY A 99 -5.09 4.84 27.33
C GLY A 99 -4.08 5.98 27.37
N ASP A 100 -4.40 7.08 28.02
CA ASP A 100 -3.54 8.25 28.10
C ASP A 100 -2.31 8.03 29.00
N LEU A 101 -1.17 8.65 28.63
CA LEU A 101 -0.01 8.79 29.53
C LEU A 101 -0.40 9.59 30.80
N ASN A 102 0.17 9.25 31.93
CA ASN A 102 -0.01 10.03 33.18
C ASN A 102 0.63 11.42 33.06
N THR A 103 1.68 11.55 32.25
CA THR A 103 2.39 12.83 32.05
C THR A 103 2.49 13.15 30.57
N ALA A 104 1.93 14.30 30.16
CA ALA A 104 2.08 14.82 28.80
C ALA A 104 3.57 15.04 28.45
N ARG A 105 3.99 14.53 27.29
CA ARG A 105 5.38 14.61 26.87
C ARG A 105 5.55 14.45 25.36
N THR A 106 6.70 14.90 24.87
CA THR A 106 7.12 14.76 23.48
C THR A 106 8.61 14.39 23.40
N ASN A 107 9.07 13.97 22.22
CA ASN A 107 10.45 13.54 22.00
C ASN A 107 10.90 12.44 22.99
N GLN A 108 9.96 11.68 23.50
CA GLN A 108 10.19 10.46 24.28
C GLN A 108 10.49 9.29 23.35
N PHE A 109 10.88 8.19 23.92
CA PHE A 109 11.04 6.92 23.21
C PHE A 109 10.04 5.90 23.70
N GLY A 110 9.79 4.89 22.85
CA GLY A 110 8.98 3.73 23.20
C GLY A 110 9.63 2.45 22.69
N PHE A 111 9.38 1.34 23.38
CA PHE A 111 9.74 -0.01 22.97
C PHE A 111 8.81 -1.02 23.60
N GLY A 112 8.83 -2.27 23.10
CA GLY A 112 7.96 -3.34 23.56
C GLY A 112 6.90 -3.72 22.54
N VAL A 113 5.81 -4.35 23.01
CA VAL A 113 4.65 -4.73 22.20
C VAL A 113 3.41 -3.99 22.68
N GLU A 114 2.31 -4.00 21.89
CA GLU A 114 1.08 -3.28 22.21
C GLU A 114 0.55 -3.55 23.62
N THR A 115 0.64 -4.77 24.13
CA THR A 115 0.15 -5.19 25.44
C THR A 115 1.20 -5.16 26.56
N ALA A 116 2.43 -4.80 26.25
CA ALA A 116 3.56 -4.73 27.16
C ALA A 116 4.61 -3.74 26.64
N GLY A 117 4.30 -2.45 26.73
CA GLY A 117 5.09 -1.37 26.18
C GLY A 117 5.66 -0.46 27.25
N VAL A 118 6.75 0.21 26.93
CA VAL A 118 7.42 1.19 27.80
C VAL A 118 7.57 2.50 27.05
N VAL A 119 7.23 3.59 27.71
CA VAL A 119 7.50 4.96 27.28
C VAL A 119 8.31 5.66 28.36
N ALA A 120 9.46 6.20 28.02
CA ALA A 120 10.29 6.84 29.03
C ALA A 120 10.94 8.14 28.54
N SER A 121 11.38 8.99 29.49
CA SER A 121 12.07 10.24 29.21
C SER A 121 11.20 11.24 28.44
N GLY A 122 11.80 12.04 27.57
CA GLY A 122 11.09 13.04 26.75
C GLY A 122 11.17 14.46 27.32
N TYR A 123 10.23 15.29 26.87
CA TYR A 123 10.20 16.72 27.20
C TYR A 123 8.79 17.23 27.44
N LEU A 124 8.60 18.01 28.50
CA LEU A 124 7.38 18.78 28.77
C LEU A 124 7.70 20.29 28.83
N SER A 125 8.36 20.73 29.86
CA SER A 125 8.98 22.08 30.01
C SER A 125 10.48 21.95 30.26
N THR A 126 10.90 20.76 30.68
CA THR A 126 12.28 20.32 30.88
C THR A 126 12.39 18.87 30.39
N ASN A 127 13.62 18.37 30.24
CA ASN A 127 13.83 16.95 30.00
C ASN A 127 13.32 16.14 31.21
N LEU A 128 12.68 15.02 30.93
CA LEU A 128 12.08 14.14 31.93
C LEU A 128 12.97 12.91 32.19
N THR A 129 12.80 12.32 33.36
CA THR A 129 13.31 10.98 33.71
C THR A 129 12.22 9.93 33.78
N ALA A 130 10.96 10.35 33.80
CA ALA A 130 9.81 9.50 34.05
C ALA A 130 9.67 8.36 33.03
N THR A 131 9.44 7.16 33.51
CA THR A 131 9.06 5.97 32.75
C THR A 131 7.62 5.63 33.03
N GLU A 132 6.89 5.20 32.00
CA GLU A 132 5.54 4.68 32.09
C GLU A 132 5.43 3.37 31.30
N GLU A 133 4.80 2.37 31.89
CA GLU A 133 4.59 1.04 31.34
C GLU A 133 3.13 0.89 30.90
N TYR A 134 2.92 0.33 29.73
CA TYR A 134 1.62 0.11 29.12
C TYR A 134 1.22 -1.36 29.15
N ASN A 135 0.05 -1.68 29.67
CA ASN A 135 -0.44 -3.05 29.82
C ASN A 135 -1.49 -3.45 28.74
N GLY A 136 -1.61 -2.69 27.67
CA GLY A 136 -2.63 -2.89 26.63
C GLY A 136 -3.94 -2.12 26.91
N THR A 137 -4.00 -1.34 28.00
CA THR A 137 -5.20 -0.56 28.37
C THR A 137 -4.85 0.78 29.02
N ALA A 138 -3.85 0.79 29.90
CA ALA A 138 -3.49 1.96 30.68
C ALA A 138 -1.98 2.03 30.94
N PHE A 139 -1.49 3.26 31.11
CA PHE A 139 -0.12 3.53 31.54
C PHE A 139 0.00 3.59 33.06
N THR A 140 1.03 2.96 33.59
CA THR A 140 1.42 3.00 35.00
C THR A 140 2.85 3.50 35.14
N SER A 141 3.16 4.22 36.24
CA SER A 141 4.51 4.74 36.45
C SER A 141 5.48 3.62 36.82
N GLY A 142 6.59 3.53 36.08
CA GLY A 142 7.76 2.68 36.37
C GLY A 142 8.90 3.47 37.00
N ASN A 143 10.04 2.82 37.24
CA ASN A 143 11.25 3.47 37.76
C ASN A 143 11.90 4.34 36.69
N ASN A 144 12.39 5.50 37.10
CA ASN A 144 12.93 6.52 36.22
C ASN A 144 14.26 6.14 35.60
N VAL A 145 14.54 6.62 34.37
CA VAL A 145 15.89 6.65 33.80
C VAL A 145 16.84 7.50 34.69
N SER A 146 18.12 7.16 34.68
CA SER A 146 19.10 7.86 35.52
C SER A 146 19.35 9.30 35.08
N THR A 147 19.24 9.56 33.79
CA THR A 147 19.57 10.88 33.21
C THR A 147 18.39 11.41 32.39
N ALA A 148 17.87 12.59 32.76
CA ALA A 148 16.82 13.29 32.02
C ALA A 148 17.28 13.65 30.60
N ARG A 149 16.58 13.15 29.57
CA ARG A 149 16.95 13.33 28.15
C ARG A 149 15.76 13.24 27.21
N ARG A 150 15.97 13.64 25.97
CA ARG A 150 14.96 13.60 24.91
C ARG A 150 15.57 13.32 23.54
N GLY A 151 14.74 13.04 22.55
CA GLY A 151 15.16 13.00 21.14
C GLY A 151 16.00 11.76 20.80
N MET A 152 15.58 10.60 21.23
CA MET A 152 16.06 9.29 20.82
C MET A 152 14.88 8.35 20.62
N GLU A 153 15.17 7.15 20.15
CA GLU A 153 14.24 6.02 20.14
C GLU A 153 14.68 4.95 21.13
N GLY A 154 13.82 3.97 21.41
CA GLY A 154 14.09 2.83 22.25
C GLY A 154 13.97 1.53 21.44
N ALA A 155 14.63 0.47 21.92
CA ALA A 155 14.58 -0.87 21.32
C ALA A 155 14.42 -1.93 22.41
N GLY A 156 13.95 -3.12 22.03
CA GLY A 156 13.80 -4.24 22.93
C GLY A 156 12.36 -4.53 23.34
N THR A 157 12.22 -5.19 24.49
CA THR A 157 10.95 -5.58 25.11
C THR A 157 10.75 -4.88 26.43
N GLU A 158 9.51 -4.91 27.00
CA GLU A 158 9.22 -4.36 28.33
C GLU A 158 10.21 -4.83 29.40
N THR A 159 10.63 -6.09 29.36
CA THR A 159 11.55 -6.69 30.35
C THR A 159 13.02 -6.70 29.93
N ALA A 160 13.35 -6.19 28.74
CA ALA A 160 14.71 -6.11 28.22
C ALA A 160 14.81 -4.96 27.21
N GLY A 161 14.81 -3.73 27.71
CA GLY A 161 14.82 -2.50 26.92
C GLY A 161 16.18 -1.86 26.82
N LEU A 162 16.41 -1.10 25.75
CA LEU A 162 17.65 -0.40 25.46
C LEU A 162 17.37 1.01 24.97
N ILE A 163 18.10 1.99 25.51
CA ILE A 163 18.14 3.37 25.02
C ILE A 163 19.57 3.86 24.93
N CYS A 164 19.86 4.71 23.97
CA CYS A 164 21.19 5.31 23.83
C CYS A 164 21.15 6.73 23.30
N GLY A 165 22.11 7.54 23.70
CA GLY A 165 22.23 8.92 23.24
C GLY A 165 21.14 9.84 23.79
N GLY A 166 20.66 10.75 22.95
CA GLY A 166 19.67 11.77 23.28
C GLY A 166 20.26 13.09 23.73
N TYR A 167 19.39 14.11 23.82
CA TYR A 167 19.75 15.48 24.23
C TYR A 167 19.55 15.69 25.73
N VAL A 168 20.62 16.04 26.43
CA VAL A 168 20.62 16.32 27.89
C VAL A 168 20.73 17.81 28.20
N GLY A 169 21.13 18.66 27.21
CA GLY A 169 21.35 20.11 27.29
C GLY A 169 22.68 20.50 27.95
N PRO A 170 23.52 21.30 27.33
CA PRO A 170 23.37 21.91 26.00
C PRO A 170 23.79 20.99 24.84
N ALA A 171 24.15 19.73 25.10
CA ALA A 171 24.65 18.78 24.11
C ALA A 171 23.94 17.42 24.19
N GLY A 172 24.20 16.55 23.21
CA GLY A 172 23.83 15.14 23.26
C GLY A 172 24.74 14.36 24.22
N THR A 173 24.26 13.20 24.63
CA THR A 173 25.02 12.24 25.45
C THR A 173 25.41 11.00 24.64
N LYS A 174 26.43 10.27 25.12
CA LYS A 174 26.79 8.94 24.63
C LYS A 174 26.16 7.82 25.47
N ALA A 175 25.62 8.18 26.63
CA ALA A 175 25.17 7.21 27.62
C ALA A 175 24.10 6.26 27.06
N THR A 176 24.27 4.99 27.38
CA THR A 176 23.30 3.93 27.17
C THR A 176 22.72 3.53 28.50
N GLU A 177 21.42 3.24 28.52
CA GLU A 177 20.77 2.63 29.69
C GLU A 177 19.95 1.41 29.25
N GLU A 178 19.93 0.39 30.08
CA GLU A 178 19.23 -0.87 29.91
C GLU A 178 18.13 -1.02 30.95
N TYR A 179 16.95 -1.48 30.51
CA TYR A 179 15.78 -1.73 31.33
C TYR A 179 15.58 -3.24 31.53
N ASP A 180 15.39 -3.68 32.78
CA ASP A 180 15.17 -5.08 33.14
C ASP A 180 13.70 -5.44 33.42
N GLY A 181 12.77 -4.53 33.12
CA GLY A 181 11.34 -4.63 33.48
C GLY A 181 11.01 -3.99 34.83
N THR A 182 12.01 -3.44 35.52
CA THR A 182 11.81 -2.74 36.79
C THR A 182 12.77 -1.56 36.94
N ASN A 183 14.05 -1.78 36.65
CA ASN A 183 15.10 -0.79 36.89
C ASN A 183 15.90 -0.48 35.63
N TRP A 184 16.42 0.74 35.57
CA TRP A 184 17.36 1.18 34.57
C TRP A 184 18.80 1.05 35.11
N THR A 185 19.69 0.47 34.31
CA THR A 185 21.10 0.31 34.58
C THR A 185 21.93 0.88 33.45
N ALA A 186 23.15 1.40 33.75
CA ALA A 186 24.05 1.91 32.73
C ALA A 186 24.60 0.78 31.88
N GLY A 187 24.52 0.89 30.55
CA GLY A 187 25.21 0.07 29.57
C GLY A 187 26.48 0.74 29.03
N GLY A 188 27.13 0.14 28.04
CA GLY A 188 28.31 0.71 27.38
C GLY A 188 27.96 1.96 26.56
N ASP A 189 28.82 2.98 26.60
CA ASP A 189 28.63 4.23 25.87
C ASP A 189 28.81 4.07 24.35
N LEU A 190 28.09 4.87 23.57
CA LEU A 190 28.28 5.02 22.12
C LEU A 190 29.74 5.39 21.80
N THR A 191 30.29 4.86 20.69
CA THR A 191 31.65 5.16 20.25
C THR A 191 31.74 6.56 19.67
N THR A 192 30.72 7.01 18.94
CA THR A 192 30.72 8.30 18.26
C THR A 192 30.52 9.45 19.23
N SER A 193 31.48 10.35 19.28
CA SER A 193 31.47 11.55 20.10
C SER A 193 30.77 12.73 19.40
N ASN A 194 29.61 12.52 18.82
CA ASN A 194 28.88 13.63 18.23
C ASN A 194 28.13 14.39 19.33
N PRO A 195 28.45 15.66 19.60
CA PRO A 195 27.79 16.44 20.64
C PRO A 195 26.29 16.69 20.38
N ILE A 196 25.76 16.23 19.24
CA ILE A 196 24.39 16.41 18.83
C ILE A 196 23.76 15.04 18.52
N ASN A 197 23.95 14.09 19.43
CA ASN A 197 23.38 12.72 19.30
C ASN A 197 21.91 12.67 19.68
N TYR A 198 21.09 13.55 19.13
CA TYR A 198 19.66 13.48 19.27
C TYR A 198 18.98 13.24 17.92
N TYR A 199 17.78 12.65 17.97
CA TYR A 199 16.99 12.24 16.80
C TYR A 199 17.68 11.15 15.96
N ASN A 200 18.44 10.28 16.62
CA ASN A 200 18.89 9.01 16.05
C ASN A 200 17.78 7.97 16.19
N ALA A 201 17.72 7.06 15.23
CA ALA A 201 16.88 5.88 15.32
C ALA A 201 17.61 4.74 16.01
N ILE A 202 16.90 3.87 16.71
CA ILE A 202 17.43 2.62 17.29
C ILE A 202 16.40 1.49 17.08
N THR A 203 16.90 0.30 16.81
CA THR A 203 16.08 -0.90 16.65
C THR A 203 16.83 -2.14 17.14
N GLY A 204 16.19 -3.31 17.17
CA GLY A 204 16.74 -4.56 17.65
C GLY A 204 16.36 -4.89 19.07
N THR A 205 17.25 -5.56 19.80
CA THR A 205 17.04 -6.02 21.19
C THR A 205 18.06 -5.38 22.13
N GLN A 206 17.86 -5.54 23.44
CA GLN A 206 18.82 -5.09 24.46
C GLN A 206 20.22 -5.64 24.25
N THR A 207 20.34 -6.89 23.78
CA THR A 207 21.65 -7.56 23.57
C THR A 207 22.11 -7.55 22.11
N ALA A 208 21.32 -6.99 21.20
CA ALA A 208 21.63 -6.83 19.78
C ALA A 208 20.92 -5.59 19.23
N GLY A 209 21.36 -4.42 19.64
CA GLY A 209 20.83 -3.13 19.26
C GLY A 209 21.54 -2.54 18.05
N LEU A 210 20.82 -1.80 17.23
CA LEU A 210 21.36 -1.06 16.08
C LEU A 210 20.94 0.40 16.18
N ARG A 211 21.91 1.29 16.33
CA ARG A 211 21.72 2.74 16.29
C ARG A 211 21.97 3.26 14.86
N LEU A 212 21.12 4.14 14.35
CA LEU A 212 21.11 4.63 12.98
C LEU A 212 21.04 6.16 12.91
N GLY A 213 21.98 6.78 12.20
CA GLY A 213 21.95 8.20 11.89
C GLY A 213 22.11 9.11 13.12
N GLY A 214 21.27 10.11 13.20
CA GLY A 214 21.35 11.26 14.08
C GLY A 214 21.67 12.53 13.29
N GLN A 215 21.82 13.66 13.97
CA GLN A 215 21.93 14.94 13.27
C GLN A 215 23.08 14.96 12.26
N SER A 216 22.72 15.06 10.98
CA SER A 216 23.66 15.21 9.85
C SER A 216 24.68 14.08 9.68
N THR A 217 24.40 12.88 10.20
CA THR A 217 25.31 11.73 10.07
C THR A 217 24.62 10.53 9.39
N ASN A 218 25.43 9.70 8.75
CA ASN A 218 25.01 8.43 8.16
C ASN A 218 25.59 7.22 8.88
N VAL A 219 26.14 7.41 10.07
CA VAL A 219 26.78 6.35 10.85
C VAL A 219 25.76 5.35 11.38
N SER A 220 26.20 4.12 11.56
CA SER A 220 25.52 3.14 12.39
C SER A 220 26.47 2.62 13.47
N GLU A 221 25.89 2.17 14.55
CA GLU A 221 26.62 1.48 15.63
C GLU A 221 25.82 0.29 16.09
N GLU A 222 26.52 -0.81 16.39
CA GLU A 222 25.97 -2.09 16.82
C GLU A 222 26.29 -2.36 18.28
N TYR A 223 25.27 -2.78 19.04
CA TYR A 223 25.38 -3.14 20.46
C TYR A 223 25.37 -4.65 20.62
N ASP A 224 26.29 -5.18 21.44
CA ASP A 224 26.40 -6.61 21.72
C ASP A 224 25.87 -7.01 23.11
N GLY A 225 25.20 -6.12 23.81
CA GLY A 225 24.73 -6.29 25.19
C GLY A 225 25.74 -5.78 26.23
N SER A 226 26.84 -5.20 25.80
CA SER A 226 27.86 -4.64 26.71
C SER A 226 28.57 -3.41 26.15
N SER A 227 28.83 -3.38 24.85
CA SER A 227 29.57 -2.32 24.17
C SER A 227 29.04 -2.03 22.78
N TRP A 228 29.25 -0.80 22.29
CA TRP A 228 28.96 -0.36 20.94
C TRP A 228 30.19 -0.48 20.05
N THR A 229 29.98 -0.97 18.83
CA THR A 229 30.96 -0.98 17.75
C THR A 229 30.46 -0.26 16.54
N SER A 230 31.35 0.39 15.78
CA SER A 230 30.96 1.09 14.55
C SER A 230 30.54 0.08 13.47
N GLY A 231 29.34 0.25 12.95
CA GLY A 231 28.83 -0.46 11.77
C GLY A 231 29.13 0.26 10.45
N ASN A 232 28.66 -0.28 9.35
CA ASN A 232 28.74 0.37 8.04
C ASN A 232 27.78 1.55 7.92
N THR A 233 28.11 2.52 7.06
CA THR A 233 27.35 3.76 6.93
C THR A 233 26.16 3.60 5.98
N MET A 234 25.07 4.29 6.31
CA MET A 234 23.93 4.49 5.38
C MET A 234 24.38 5.25 4.12
N SER A 235 23.63 5.13 3.04
CA SER A 235 23.92 5.86 1.80
C SER A 235 23.75 7.39 1.97
N THR A 236 22.85 7.81 2.85
CA THR A 236 22.57 9.23 3.07
C THR A 236 22.49 9.58 4.56
N PRO A 237 23.09 10.73 4.97
CA PRO A 237 22.90 11.26 6.32
C PRO A 237 21.42 11.55 6.59
N ARG A 238 20.94 11.17 7.79
CA ARG A 238 19.58 11.49 8.23
C ARG A 238 19.43 11.53 9.75
N ALA A 239 18.61 12.45 10.19
CA ALA A 239 18.02 12.48 11.52
C ALA A 239 16.51 12.28 11.39
N TYR A 240 15.82 12.01 12.49
CA TYR A 240 14.36 11.87 12.51
C TYR A 240 13.83 10.75 11.59
N GLY A 241 14.61 9.73 11.28
CA GLY A 241 14.14 8.56 10.55
C GLY A 241 13.39 7.62 11.49
N GLY A 242 12.34 6.96 11.01
CA GLY A 242 11.71 5.86 11.73
C GLY A 242 12.36 4.54 11.38
N SER A 243 12.63 3.69 12.38
CA SER A 243 13.29 2.40 12.18
C SER A 243 12.56 1.26 12.89
N PHE A 244 12.73 0.05 12.36
CA PHE A 244 12.30 -1.19 12.99
C PHE A 244 13.11 -2.38 12.48
N GLY A 245 13.03 -3.51 13.16
CA GLY A 245 13.65 -4.77 12.79
C GLY A 245 14.72 -5.22 13.77
N ALA A 246 15.44 -6.28 13.42
CA ALA A 246 16.57 -6.80 14.16
C ALA A 246 17.88 -6.09 13.78
N GLN A 247 18.93 -6.18 14.61
CA GLN A 247 20.27 -5.69 14.29
C GLN A 247 20.78 -6.21 12.95
N THR A 248 20.50 -7.47 12.62
CA THR A 248 20.92 -8.11 11.36
C THR A 248 19.90 -8.01 10.23
N ALA A 249 18.74 -7.38 10.46
CA ALA A 249 17.69 -7.21 9.47
C ALA A 249 16.82 -5.99 9.83
N ALA A 250 17.37 -4.79 9.64
CA ALA A 250 16.72 -3.54 10.01
C ALA A 250 16.28 -2.74 8.79
N LEU A 251 15.36 -1.81 9.03
CA LEU A 251 14.90 -0.83 8.05
C LEU A 251 14.86 0.55 8.69
N ILE A 252 15.23 1.57 7.92
CA ILE A 252 15.04 2.98 8.27
C ILE A 252 14.38 3.72 7.10
N ALA A 253 13.36 4.51 7.38
CA ALA A 253 12.60 5.28 6.39
C ALA A 253 12.52 6.76 6.74
N GLY A 254 12.38 7.61 5.72
CA GLY A 254 12.18 9.03 5.88
C GLY A 254 13.34 9.75 6.56
N GLY A 255 12.99 10.68 7.41
CA GLY A 255 13.95 11.53 8.11
C GLY A 255 14.33 12.79 7.34
N SER A 256 15.23 13.55 7.91
CA SER A 256 15.74 14.78 7.29
C SER A 256 17.25 14.87 7.39
N ASN A 257 17.86 15.58 6.45
CA ASN A 257 19.21 16.13 6.61
C ASN A 257 19.07 17.62 6.91
N PRO A 258 19.21 18.04 8.18
CA PRO A 258 18.98 19.41 8.56
C PRO A 258 19.80 20.42 7.75
N PRO A 259 19.25 21.64 7.47
CA PRO A 259 18.00 22.15 8.05
C PRO A 259 16.72 21.88 7.24
N THR A 260 16.76 21.38 5.98
CA THR A 260 15.59 21.50 5.10
C THR A 260 15.31 20.34 4.13
N SER A 261 16.10 19.27 4.15
CA SER A 261 15.94 18.17 3.16
C SER A 261 15.27 16.94 3.77
N TYR A 262 13.94 16.90 3.72
CA TYR A 262 13.14 15.73 4.10
C TYR A 262 13.22 14.62 3.03
N LYS A 263 13.06 13.38 3.43
CA LYS A 263 13.28 12.21 2.58
C LYS A 263 12.07 11.31 2.52
N THR A 264 11.91 10.65 1.36
CA THR A 264 10.99 9.51 1.17
C THR A 264 11.75 8.18 1.19
N ALA A 265 13.07 8.22 1.05
CA ALA A 265 13.90 7.05 0.85
C ALA A 265 13.87 6.09 2.04
N VAL A 266 13.91 4.80 1.70
CA VAL A 266 14.00 3.67 2.63
C VAL A 266 15.33 2.96 2.40
N GLU A 267 16.04 2.64 3.48
CA GLU A 267 17.24 1.83 3.45
C GLU A 267 17.10 0.62 4.36
N LYS A 268 17.61 -0.51 3.92
CA LYS A 268 17.65 -1.77 4.68
C LYS A 268 19.06 -2.13 5.06
N TYR A 269 19.20 -2.66 6.25
CA TYR A 269 20.46 -3.22 6.77
C TYR A 269 20.34 -4.74 6.87
N ASP A 270 21.34 -5.46 6.40
CA ASP A 270 21.41 -6.92 6.39
C ASP A 270 22.34 -7.52 7.46
N GLY A 271 22.76 -6.71 8.43
CA GLY A 271 23.78 -7.06 9.43
C GLY A 271 25.21 -6.73 8.99
N THR A 272 25.41 -6.25 7.77
CA THR A 272 26.71 -5.90 7.23
C THR A 272 26.68 -4.63 6.40
N SER A 273 25.69 -4.47 5.54
CA SER A 273 25.62 -3.37 4.57
C SER A 273 24.23 -2.78 4.44
N PHE A 274 24.18 -1.52 3.98
CA PHE A 274 22.93 -0.85 3.65
C PHE A 274 22.62 -0.97 2.17
N THR A 275 21.35 -1.24 1.85
CA THR A 275 20.82 -1.24 0.49
C THR A 275 19.59 -0.36 0.43
N THR A 276 19.44 0.42 -0.66
CA THR A 276 18.22 1.22 -0.89
C THR A 276 17.08 0.31 -1.31
N SER A 277 15.94 0.42 -0.62
CA SER A 277 14.69 -0.23 -1.02
C SER A 277 14.08 0.49 -2.23
N PRO A 278 13.42 -0.23 -3.15
CA PRO A 278 12.60 0.39 -4.19
C PRO A 278 11.33 1.04 -3.63
N ALA A 279 10.87 0.63 -2.44
CA ALA A 279 9.74 1.24 -1.76
C ALA A 279 10.13 2.61 -1.17
N THR A 280 9.23 3.58 -1.25
CA THR A 280 9.42 4.93 -0.70
C THR A 280 8.16 5.39 0.01
N LEU A 281 8.30 6.27 0.99
CA LEU A 281 7.17 6.98 1.58
C LEU A 281 6.45 7.81 0.51
N SER A 282 5.14 8.01 0.65
CA SER A 282 4.32 8.82 -0.27
C SER A 282 4.71 10.30 -0.25
N SER A 283 5.19 10.80 0.90
CA SER A 283 5.67 12.17 1.05
C SER A 283 6.96 12.24 1.88
N PRO A 284 7.85 13.23 1.59
CA PRO A 284 9.08 13.41 2.37
C PRO A 284 8.75 13.93 3.76
N ARG A 285 9.15 13.20 4.81
CA ARG A 285 8.85 13.60 6.19
C ARG A 285 9.84 13.07 7.23
N ALA A 286 9.90 13.78 8.36
CA ALA A 286 10.52 13.31 9.58
C ALA A 286 9.51 12.47 10.37
N ILE A 287 9.93 11.28 10.82
CA ILE A 287 9.07 10.29 11.49
C ILE A 287 9.67 9.78 12.79
N THR A 288 10.33 10.67 13.54
CA THR A 288 11.00 10.33 14.81
C THR A 288 10.05 9.69 15.80
N GLY A 289 10.43 8.51 16.30
CA GLY A 289 9.67 7.78 17.29
C GLY A 289 8.29 7.31 16.80
N GLN A 290 8.10 7.16 15.50
CA GLN A 290 6.79 6.89 14.90
C GLN A 290 6.81 5.72 13.92
N ALA A 291 7.69 4.74 14.16
CA ALA A 291 7.75 3.50 13.39
C ALA A 291 7.61 2.30 14.32
N ALA A 292 6.76 1.34 13.94
CA ALA A 292 6.62 0.06 14.61
C ALA A 292 6.64 -1.07 13.57
N GLY A 293 7.41 -2.12 13.84
CA GLY A 293 7.55 -3.25 12.91
C GLY A 293 8.06 -4.51 13.61
N GLY A 294 8.13 -4.45 14.95
CA GLY A 294 8.69 -5.52 15.76
C GLY A 294 10.22 -5.56 15.69
N ILE A 295 10.79 -6.43 16.48
CA ILE A 295 12.25 -6.57 16.65
C ILE A 295 12.86 -7.79 15.95
N SER A 296 12.04 -8.55 15.21
CA SER A 296 12.47 -9.83 14.62
C SER A 296 12.86 -9.75 13.15
N GLY A 297 12.65 -8.63 12.48
CA GLY A 297 13.03 -8.47 11.08
C GLY A 297 12.44 -7.23 10.43
N ASN A 298 12.80 -7.01 9.17
CA ASN A 298 12.47 -5.82 8.39
C ASN A 298 11.46 -6.09 7.27
N THR A 299 10.55 -7.03 7.44
CA THR A 299 9.61 -7.46 6.40
C THR A 299 8.24 -6.79 6.48
N ALA A 300 7.87 -6.27 7.65
CA ALA A 300 6.60 -5.58 7.85
C ALA A 300 6.74 -4.51 8.95
N GLY A 301 6.19 -3.33 8.69
CA GLY A 301 6.19 -2.22 9.65
C GLY A 301 5.13 -1.18 9.32
N ILE A 302 4.83 -0.31 10.28
CA ILE A 302 3.93 0.82 10.11
C ILE A 302 4.64 2.11 10.50
N PHE A 303 4.41 3.16 9.73
CA PHE A 303 4.88 4.53 9.98
C PHE A 303 3.66 5.42 10.19
N GLY A 304 3.54 6.06 11.34
CA GLY A 304 2.40 6.91 11.67
C GLY A 304 2.79 8.35 11.94
N GLY A 305 2.07 9.32 11.36
CA GLY A 305 2.30 10.74 11.59
C GLY A 305 3.61 11.27 11.00
N GLY A 306 4.25 12.16 11.73
CA GLY A 306 5.49 12.83 11.32
C GLY A 306 5.28 14.28 10.90
N TYR A 307 6.37 14.96 10.56
CA TYR A 307 6.38 16.33 10.04
C TYR A 307 6.80 16.36 8.58
N SER A 308 5.99 17.00 7.76
CA SER A 308 6.29 17.27 6.36
C SER A 308 5.96 18.73 6.04
N PRO A 309 6.89 19.50 5.47
CA PRO A 309 6.60 20.88 5.09
C PRO A 309 5.66 20.99 3.88
N THR A 310 5.47 19.90 3.12
CA THR A 310 4.56 19.89 1.97
C THR A 310 3.12 19.58 2.36
N ASP A 311 2.93 18.80 3.44
CA ASP A 311 1.62 18.35 3.90
C ASP A 311 1.05 19.24 5.02
N SER A 312 1.85 20.21 5.50
CA SER A 312 1.45 21.21 6.49
C SER A 312 1.79 22.62 6.01
N PRO A 313 1.02 23.18 5.06
CA PRO A 313 1.28 24.52 4.51
C PRO A 313 1.14 25.65 5.52
N THR A 314 0.54 25.38 6.68
CA THR A 314 0.38 26.34 7.80
C THR A 314 1.57 26.35 8.77
N GLY A 315 2.58 25.49 8.57
CA GLY A 315 3.73 25.36 9.47
C GLY A 315 3.44 24.55 10.74
N ASP A 316 2.31 23.85 10.80
CA ASP A 316 1.94 23.01 11.94
C ASP A 316 2.80 21.75 12.00
N TYR A 317 3.21 21.35 13.20
CA TYR A 317 3.97 20.14 13.44
C TYR A 317 3.02 18.95 13.59
N GLY A 318 3.21 17.91 12.73
CA GLY A 318 2.46 16.66 12.78
C GLY A 318 1.41 16.52 11.70
N ASN A 319 1.14 15.27 11.34
CA ASN A 319 0.09 14.88 10.40
C ASN A 319 -0.60 13.59 10.85
N THR A 320 -1.63 13.16 10.11
CA THR A 320 -2.37 11.91 10.35
C THR A 320 -2.00 10.81 9.36
N ILE A 321 -1.01 11.02 8.51
CA ILE A 321 -0.60 10.04 7.50
C ILE A 321 -0.08 8.79 8.19
N ALA A 322 -0.63 7.64 7.83
CA ALA A 322 -0.09 6.34 8.20
C ALA A 322 0.19 5.50 6.95
N GLU A 323 1.29 4.76 6.97
CA GLU A 323 1.74 3.94 5.84
C GLU A 323 2.35 2.63 6.34
N GLU A 324 1.99 1.54 5.69
CA GLU A 324 2.53 0.21 5.95
C GLU A 324 3.63 -0.16 4.96
N TYR A 325 4.74 -0.65 5.48
CA TYR A 325 5.76 -1.34 4.70
C TYR A 325 5.52 -2.84 4.75
N ASN A 326 5.48 -3.47 3.60
CA ASN A 326 5.33 -4.91 3.47
C ASN A 326 6.27 -5.48 2.43
N VAL A 327 6.85 -6.63 2.75
CA VAL A 327 7.63 -7.46 1.83
C VAL A 327 6.81 -8.70 1.51
N SER A 328 6.47 -8.89 0.24
CA SER A 328 5.83 -10.11 -0.23
C SER A 328 6.71 -10.82 -1.25
N THR A 329 6.72 -12.15 -1.20
CA THR A 329 7.31 -12.98 -2.23
C THR A 329 6.21 -13.43 -3.17
N ASN A 330 6.21 -12.92 -4.40
CA ASN A 330 5.26 -13.34 -5.42
C ASN A 330 5.99 -14.05 -6.55
N ALA A 331 5.41 -15.14 -7.04
CA ALA A 331 5.80 -15.70 -8.32
C ALA A 331 5.35 -14.71 -9.41
N ILE A 332 6.27 -13.89 -9.89
CA ILE A 332 6.00 -12.95 -10.97
C ILE A 332 6.00 -13.77 -12.26
N THR A 333 4.83 -13.96 -12.85
CA THR A 333 4.74 -14.28 -14.28
C THR A 333 5.03 -12.99 -15.01
N ALA A 334 6.08 -12.94 -15.80
CA ALA A 334 6.34 -11.79 -16.64
C ALA A 334 5.12 -11.58 -17.55
N ALA A 335 4.39 -10.49 -17.34
CA ALA A 335 3.31 -10.10 -18.23
C ALA A 335 3.95 -9.72 -19.57
N ALA A 336 3.83 -10.59 -20.55
CA ALA A 336 4.26 -10.33 -21.91
C ALA A 336 3.02 -10.25 -22.80
N TRP A 337 2.92 -9.17 -23.58
CA TRP A 337 1.98 -9.12 -24.69
C TRP A 337 2.59 -9.94 -25.83
N ALA A 338 1.92 -11.04 -26.18
CA ALA A 338 2.25 -11.80 -27.36
C ALA A 338 1.15 -11.62 -28.41
N SER A 339 1.52 -11.68 -29.68
CA SER A 339 0.53 -11.70 -30.75
C SER A 339 -0.26 -13.00 -30.66
N GLY A 340 -1.58 -12.88 -30.52
CA GLY A 340 -2.51 -14.00 -30.64
C GLY A 340 -2.89 -14.27 -32.11
N GLY A 341 -3.76 -15.23 -32.34
CA GLY A 341 -4.36 -15.45 -33.66
C GLY A 341 -5.18 -14.24 -34.10
N ASN A 342 -5.15 -13.93 -35.40
CA ASN A 342 -5.98 -12.89 -35.98
C ASN A 342 -7.44 -13.35 -36.09
N LEU A 343 -8.38 -12.42 -35.98
CA LEU A 343 -9.76 -12.64 -36.40
C LEU A 343 -9.81 -13.08 -37.88
N ASN A 344 -10.74 -13.97 -38.21
CA ASN A 344 -10.93 -14.40 -39.59
C ASN A 344 -11.44 -13.25 -40.45
N THR A 345 -12.32 -12.43 -39.88
CA THR A 345 -12.86 -11.24 -40.55
C THR A 345 -12.45 -9.95 -39.82
N ALA A 346 -11.68 -9.12 -40.50
CA ALA A 346 -11.24 -7.82 -39.93
C ALA A 346 -12.44 -6.89 -39.75
N ARG A 347 -12.68 -6.40 -38.54
CA ARG A 347 -13.79 -5.50 -38.20
C ARG A 347 -13.47 -4.58 -37.04
N ALA A 348 -14.12 -3.45 -37.03
CA ALA A 348 -13.99 -2.44 -35.97
C ALA A 348 -15.26 -2.42 -35.09
N TYR A 349 -15.20 -1.67 -33.98
CA TYR A 349 -16.32 -1.47 -33.05
C TYR A 349 -16.90 -2.76 -32.50
N ILE A 350 -16.03 -3.77 -32.34
CA ILE A 350 -16.35 -5.07 -31.76
C ILE A 350 -16.26 -5.02 -30.24
N TYR A 351 -17.04 -5.89 -29.60
CA TYR A 351 -16.98 -6.14 -28.15
C TYR A 351 -16.91 -7.64 -27.93
N GLY A 352 -16.30 -8.02 -26.83
CA GLY A 352 -16.10 -9.43 -26.51
C GLY A 352 -16.16 -9.69 -25.02
N CYS A 353 -16.23 -10.98 -24.69
CA CYS A 353 -16.18 -11.49 -23.33
C CYS A 353 -15.41 -12.82 -23.30
N GLY A 354 -15.16 -13.35 -22.10
CA GLY A 354 -14.50 -14.64 -21.90
C GLY A 354 -13.13 -14.51 -21.28
N LEU A 355 -12.35 -15.57 -21.39
CA LEU A 355 -11.00 -15.73 -20.85
C LEU A 355 -9.96 -15.65 -21.97
N GLN A 356 -8.67 -15.59 -21.59
CA GLN A 356 -7.55 -15.53 -22.53
C GLN A 356 -7.50 -16.71 -23.51
N ASP A 357 -7.93 -17.88 -23.07
CA ASP A 357 -7.95 -19.13 -23.83
C ASP A 357 -9.35 -19.54 -24.32
N ALA A 358 -10.38 -18.75 -23.98
CA ALA A 358 -11.78 -19.00 -24.31
C ALA A 358 -12.55 -17.69 -24.43
N ALA A 359 -12.32 -16.94 -25.50
CA ALA A 359 -12.93 -15.64 -25.74
C ALA A 359 -13.98 -15.69 -26.85
N LEU A 360 -14.96 -14.82 -26.75
CA LEU A 360 -16.01 -14.62 -27.77
C LEU A 360 -15.98 -13.16 -28.22
N VAL A 361 -16.04 -12.95 -29.52
CA VAL A 361 -16.18 -11.61 -30.14
C VAL A 361 -17.39 -11.60 -31.05
N VAL A 362 -18.19 -10.59 -30.92
CA VAL A 362 -19.47 -10.50 -31.63
C VAL A 362 -19.65 -9.18 -32.36
N ALA A 363 -20.39 -9.21 -33.45
CA ALA A 363 -20.86 -8.04 -34.18
C ALA A 363 -19.73 -7.17 -34.76
N GLY A 364 -20.00 -5.90 -34.98
CA GLY A 364 -19.00 -4.92 -35.42
C GLY A 364 -19.31 -4.30 -36.78
N TRP A 365 -18.27 -3.73 -37.38
CA TRP A 365 -18.33 -3.04 -38.68
C TRP A 365 -17.12 -3.34 -39.53
N ASN A 366 -17.32 -3.86 -40.75
CA ASN A 366 -16.27 -4.19 -41.73
C ASN A 366 -16.41 -3.42 -43.06
N GLY A 367 -17.09 -2.29 -43.08
CA GLY A 367 -17.58 -1.55 -44.24
C GLY A 367 -19.12 -1.55 -44.26
N SER A 368 -19.73 -2.51 -43.57
CA SER A 368 -21.15 -2.59 -43.25
C SER A 368 -21.33 -3.10 -41.82
N VAL A 369 -22.54 -2.93 -41.25
CA VAL A 369 -22.87 -3.46 -39.94
C VAL A 369 -23.08 -4.97 -40.06
N VAL A 370 -22.35 -5.75 -39.25
CA VAL A 370 -22.37 -7.21 -39.31
C VAL A 370 -22.89 -7.87 -38.05
N ASN A 371 -23.24 -9.14 -38.13
CA ASN A 371 -23.67 -9.99 -37.01
C ASN A 371 -22.73 -11.19 -36.80
N ASP A 372 -21.53 -11.12 -37.34
CA ASP A 372 -20.52 -12.17 -37.29
C ASP A 372 -20.07 -12.45 -35.85
N VAL A 373 -19.79 -13.72 -35.58
CA VAL A 373 -19.38 -14.21 -34.27
C VAL A 373 -18.14 -15.09 -34.45
N GLU A 374 -17.12 -14.84 -33.65
CA GLU A 374 -15.92 -15.67 -33.64
C GLU A 374 -15.54 -16.08 -32.20
N GLU A 375 -15.10 -17.31 -32.04
CA GLU A 375 -14.58 -17.86 -30.80
C GLU A 375 -13.08 -18.12 -30.86
N TYR A 376 -12.40 -17.82 -29.75
CA TYR A 376 -10.96 -18.04 -29.58
C TYR A 376 -10.71 -19.24 -28.66
N ASN A 377 -9.83 -20.14 -29.07
CA ASN A 377 -9.49 -21.35 -28.33
C ASN A 377 -8.10 -21.28 -27.65
N GLY A 378 -7.57 -20.09 -27.43
CA GLY A 378 -6.22 -19.88 -26.89
C GLY A 378 -5.12 -19.81 -27.96
N SER A 379 -5.42 -20.10 -29.23
CA SER A 379 -4.45 -20.03 -30.34
C SER A 379 -5.04 -19.46 -31.64
N THR A 380 -6.26 -19.82 -31.99
CA THR A 380 -6.92 -19.42 -33.24
C THR A 380 -8.36 -19.01 -33.01
N TRP A 381 -8.86 -18.15 -33.88
CA TRP A 381 -10.28 -17.77 -33.96
C TRP A 381 -11.02 -18.67 -34.94
N SER A 382 -12.24 -19.02 -34.63
CA SER A 382 -13.14 -19.80 -35.48
C SER A 382 -14.50 -19.13 -35.59
N GLU A 383 -15.04 -19.10 -36.80
CA GLU A 383 -16.40 -18.59 -37.08
C GLU A 383 -17.45 -19.45 -36.38
N GLN A 384 -18.44 -18.80 -35.80
CA GLN A 384 -19.60 -19.43 -35.14
C GLN A 384 -20.90 -18.96 -35.77
N ASN A 385 -22.03 -19.51 -35.30
CA ASN A 385 -23.35 -19.07 -35.73
C ASN A 385 -23.58 -17.59 -35.45
N ASN A 386 -24.02 -16.86 -36.45
CA ASN A 386 -24.21 -15.42 -36.40
C ASN A 386 -25.38 -15.05 -35.49
N MET A 387 -25.30 -13.84 -34.91
CA MET A 387 -26.44 -13.25 -34.18
C MET A 387 -27.63 -13.01 -35.13
N GLY A 388 -28.82 -12.93 -34.53
CA GLY A 388 -30.03 -12.59 -35.28
C GLY A 388 -30.08 -11.17 -35.86
N THR A 389 -29.38 -10.22 -35.19
CA THR A 389 -29.40 -8.79 -35.55
C THR A 389 -28.01 -8.24 -35.76
N SER A 390 -27.74 -7.69 -36.96
CA SER A 390 -26.49 -6.95 -37.22
C SER A 390 -26.41 -5.67 -36.41
N ARG A 391 -25.29 -5.44 -35.69
CA ARG A 391 -25.11 -4.26 -34.85
C ARG A 391 -23.61 -4.00 -34.53
N TYR A 392 -23.30 -2.87 -33.97
CA TYR A 392 -21.97 -2.51 -33.49
C TYR A 392 -22.07 -1.63 -32.24
N ASN A 393 -21.00 -1.45 -31.48
CA ASN A 393 -21.00 -0.71 -30.22
C ASN A 393 -22.04 -1.24 -29.21
N ASN A 394 -22.27 -2.55 -29.17
CA ASN A 394 -23.07 -3.24 -28.16
C ASN A 394 -22.20 -3.56 -26.91
N ALA A 395 -22.80 -3.84 -25.77
CA ALA A 395 -22.09 -4.52 -24.68
C ALA A 395 -22.12 -6.03 -24.94
N THR A 396 -21.01 -6.70 -24.65
CA THR A 396 -20.93 -8.17 -24.60
C THR A 396 -20.45 -8.56 -23.20
N LEU A 397 -21.17 -9.45 -22.57
CA LEU A 397 -20.89 -9.88 -21.19
C LEU A 397 -21.13 -11.39 -21.04
N GLY A 398 -20.55 -11.99 -20.01
CA GLY A 398 -20.60 -13.43 -19.77
C GLY A 398 -19.28 -14.13 -20.09
N ILE A 399 -19.37 -15.38 -20.54
CA ILE A 399 -18.25 -16.23 -20.95
C ILE A 399 -18.49 -16.75 -22.38
N GLN A 400 -17.46 -17.36 -22.98
CA GLN A 400 -17.55 -17.89 -24.36
C GLN A 400 -18.77 -18.77 -24.62
N THR A 401 -19.13 -19.62 -23.68
CA THR A 401 -20.23 -20.58 -23.81
C THR A 401 -21.58 -20.12 -23.25
N ALA A 402 -21.65 -18.90 -22.67
CA ALA A 402 -22.86 -18.31 -22.14
C ALA A 402 -22.72 -16.78 -22.10
N ALA A 403 -23.19 -16.09 -23.14
CA ALA A 403 -22.98 -14.65 -23.30
C ALA A 403 -24.27 -13.92 -23.69
N PHE A 404 -24.33 -12.63 -23.30
CA PHE A 404 -25.28 -11.67 -23.82
C PHE A 404 -24.60 -10.67 -24.75
N ALA A 405 -25.26 -10.38 -25.86
CA ALA A 405 -25.02 -9.19 -26.67
C ALA A 405 -26.17 -8.20 -26.43
N VAL A 406 -25.84 -7.04 -25.84
CA VAL A 406 -26.84 -6.10 -25.28
C VAL A 406 -26.78 -4.76 -25.98
N GLY A 407 -27.92 -4.27 -26.44
CA GLY A 407 -28.05 -2.96 -27.09
C GLY A 407 -27.22 -2.85 -28.36
N GLY A 408 -26.57 -1.72 -28.52
CA GLY A 408 -25.74 -1.44 -29.70
C GLY A 408 -26.44 -0.59 -30.74
N ARG A 409 -25.78 -0.39 -31.87
CA ARG A 409 -26.25 0.44 -32.98
C ARG A 409 -26.63 -0.44 -34.16
N THR A 410 -27.81 -0.26 -34.68
CA THR A 410 -28.37 -1.00 -35.83
C THR A 410 -28.44 -0.14 -37.09
N PRO A 411 -28.43 -0.73 -38.30
CA PRO A 411 -28.59 0.04 -39.59
C PRO A 411 -29.90 0.79 -39.69
N PRO A 412 -29.96 1.68 -40.68
CA PRO A 412 -30.81 2.86 -40.71
C PRO A 412 -32.22 2.71 -40.14
N PRO A 413 -32.66 3.69 -39.36
CA PRO A 413 -31.96 4.88 -38.94
C PRO A 413 -30.93 4.53 -37.87
N ASP A 414 -29.70 4.90 -38.05
CA ASP A 414 -28.52 4.64 -37.20
C ASP A 414 -28.80 5.03 -35.71
N SER A 415 -29.49 4.18 -34.99
CA SER A 415 -30.03 4.43 -33.65
C SER A 415 -29.61 3.36 -32.67
N GLY A 416 -29.62 3.73 -31.38
CA GLY A 416 -29.42 2.75 -30.30
C GLY A 416 -30.54 1.71 -30.28
N SER A 417 -30.26 0.52 -29.78
CA SER A 417 -31.16 -0.61 -29.70
C SER A 417 -31.44 -1.02 -28.24
N THR A 418 -32.61 -1.58 -27.99
CA THR A 418 -32.97 -2.29 -26.76
C THR A 418 -32.71 -3.79 -26.85
N THR A 419 -32.40 -4.30 -28.04
CA THR A 419 -32.31 -5.74 -28.32
C THR A 419 -31.24 -6.40 -27.48
N VAL A 420 -31.57 -7.54 -26.88
CA VAL A 420 -30.66 -8.44 -26.20
C VAL A 420 -30.75 -9.82 -26.85
N GLU A 421 -29.62 -10.39 -27.14
CA GLU A 421 -29.50 -11.77 -27.62
C GLU A 421 -28.61 -12.60 -26.68
N ASN A 422 -29.05 -13.82 -26.41
CA ASN A 422 -28.38 -14.79 -25.56
C ASN A 422 -27.68 -15.85 -26.41
N TYR A 423 -26.42 -16.10 -26.11
CA TYR A 423 -25.59 -17.16 -26.68
C TYR A 423 -25.48 -18.32 -25.70
N ASP A 424 -25.71 -19.53 -26.16
CA ASP A 424 -25.65 -20.77 -25.37
C ASP A 424 -24.38 -21.60 -25.61
N GLY A 425 -23.37 -21.03 -26.30
CA GLY A 425 -22.15 -21.71 -26.73
C GLY A 425 -22.26 -22.31 -28.15
N SER A 426 -23.43 -22.21 -28.81
CA SER A 426 -23.63 -22.69 -30.16
C SER A 426 -24.60 -21.85 -31.00
N SER A 427 -25.59 -21.23 -30.38
CA SER A 427 -26.67 -20.53 -31.08
C SER A 427 -27.10 -19.27 -30.31
N TRP A 428 -27.68 -18.34 -31.07
CA TRP A 428 -28.24 -17.09 -30.53
C TRP A 428 -29.74 -17.14 -30.46
N THR A 429 -30.32 -16.71 -29.36
CA THR A 429 -31.75 -16.59 -29.12
C THR A 429 -32.09 -15.21 -28.59
N SER A 430 -33.31 -14.71 -28.88
CA SER A 430 -33.78 -13.47 -28.30
C SER A 430 -33.93 -13.57 -26.79
N ALA A 431 -33.48 -12.55 -26.06
CA ALA A 431 -33.63 -12.41 -24.62
C ALA A 431 -34.45 -11.14 -24.31
N PRO A 432 -34.94 -10.97 -23.06
CA PRO A 432 -35.67 -9.76 -22.66
C PRO A 432 -34.92 -8.49 -22.99
N SER A 433 -35.63 -7.53 -23.59
CA SER A 433 -35.04 -6.26 -24.05
C SER A 433 -34.75 -5.29 -22.90
N LEU A 434 -33.76 -4.42 -23.10
CA LEU A 434 -33.55 -3.25 -22.24
C LEU A 434 -34.78 -2.34 -22.23
N ASN A 435 -34.95 -1.60 -21.13
CA ASN A 435 -35.98 -0.55 -21.04
C ASN A 435 -35.62 0.69 -21.86
N SER A 436 -34.33 0.95 -22.08
CA SER A 436 -33.89 2.14 -22.82
C SER A 436 -32.91 1.77 -23.93
N ALA A 437 -33.18 2.23 -25.15
CA ALA A 437 -32.31 2.02 -26.31
C ALA A 437 -30.97 2.76 -26.13
N ARG A 438 -29.87 2.04 -26.22
CA ARG A 438 -28.53 2.60 -26.01
C ARG A 438 -27.47 1.93 -26.90
N THR A 439 -26.42 2.67 -27.17
CA THR A 439 -25.21 2.25 -27.85
C THR A 439 -23.99 2.64 -27.00
N TYR A 440 -22.81 2.04 -27.22
CA TYR A 440 -21.61 2.25 -26.41
C TYR A 440 -21.79 1.94 -24.92
N LEU A 441 -22.68 1.02 -24.59
CA LEU A 441 -22.91 0.58 -23.22
C LEU A 441 -21.70 -0.16 -22.69
N LEU A 442 -21.58 -0.14 -21.37
CA LEU A 442 -20.65 -0.98 -20.62
C LEU A 442 -21.45 -2.06 -19.89
N GLY A 443 -20.97 -3.30 -19.93
CA GLY A 443 -21.66 -4.42 -19.31
C GLY A 443 -20.72 -5.32 -18.52
N VAL A 444 -21.23 -5.86 -17.41
CA VAL A 444 -20.56 -6.83 -16.56
C VAL A 444 -21.54 -7.88 -16.07
N GLY A 445 -21.04 -9.03 -15.63
CA GLY A 445 -21.83 -10.11 -15.05
C GLY A 445 -22.02 -11.31 -15.98
N THR A 446 -23.09 -12.06 -15.74
CA THR A 446 -23.43 -13.32 -16.43
C THR A 446 -24.79 -13.24 -17.14
N THR A 447 -25.15 -14.27 -17.88
CA THR A 447 -26.48 -14.38 -18.51
C THR A 447 -27.63 -14.57 -17.52
N SER A 448 -27.36 -14.72 -16.23
CA SER A 448 -28.36 -14.80 -15.16
C SER A 448 -28.35 -13.61 -14.20
N ALA A 449 -27.25 -12.87 -14.16
CA ALA A 449 -27.08 -11.71 -13.25
C ALA A 449 -26.12 -10.72 -13.88
N SER A 450 -26.62 -9.66 -14.49
CA SER A 450 -25.80 -8.67 -15.19
C SER A 450 -26.22 -7.24 -14.95
N LEU A 451 -25.27 -6.33 -15.13
CA LEU A 451 -25.45 -4.91 -15.04
C LEU A 451 -24.94 -4.25 -16.32
N VAL A 452 -25.73 -3.39 -16.93
CA VAL A 452 -25.30 -2.51 -18.02
C VAL A 452 -25.49 -1.07 -17.61
N ALA A 453 -24.53 -0.25 -17.93
CA ALA A 453 -24.56 1.16 -17.53
C ALA A 453 -24.01 2.07 -18.62
N MET A 454 -24.34 3.36 -18.48
CA MET A 454 -23.85 4.44 -19.35
C MET A 454 -24.22 4.22 -20.82
N GLY A 455 -23.36 4.67 -21.72
CA GLY A 455 -23.52 4.59 -23.16
C GLY A 455 -24.03 5.89 -23.76
N ALA A 456 -24.59 5.79 -24.96
CA ALA A 456 -25.20 6.93 -25.65
C ALA A 456 -26.65 6.61 -26.05
N GLN A 457 -27.48 7.60 -25.91
CA GLN A 457 -28.85 7.64 -26.49
C GLN A 457 -28.80 8.22 -27.91
N PRO A 458 -29.96 8.30 -28.64
CA PRO A 458 -29.99 8.89 -29.96
C PRO A 458 -29.24 10.22 -30.03
N ARG A 459 -28.49 10.42 -31.12
CA ARG A 459 -27.66 11.61 -31.39
C ARG A 459 -26.36 11.73 -30.58
N ASN A 460 -25.79 10.59 -30.08
CA ASN A 460 -24.52 10.55 -29.37
C ASN A 460 -24.47 11.32 -28.02
N SER A 461 -25.59 11.68 -27.44
CA SER A 461 -25.64 12.22 -26.08
C SER A 461 -25.32 11.10 -25.07
N GLY A 462 -24.32 11.31 -24.21
CA GLY A 462 -23.99 10.34 -23.15
C GLY A 462 -25.16 10.07 -22.22
N SER A 463 -25.17 8.90 -21.63
CA SER A 463 -26.20 8.46 -20.68
C SER A 463 -25.57 8.16 -19.32
N ASN A 464 -26.32 8.36 -18.25
CA ASN A 464 -25.99 7.91 -16.89
C ASN A 464 -26.87 6.75 -16.41
N LEU A 465 -27.74 6.23 -17.27
CA LEU A 465 -28.64 5.15 -16.93
C LEU A 465 -27.89 3.85 -16.65
N ALA A 466 -28.45 3.08 -15.73
CA ALA A 466 -28.03 1.72 -15.45
C ALA A 466 -29.25 0.80 -15.38
N GLU A 467 -29.09 -0.42 -15.86
CA GLU A 467 -30.12 -1.47 -15.80
C GLU A 467 -29.49 -2.79 -15.35
N GLU A 468 -30.18 -3.48 -14.45
CA GLU A 468 -29.80 -4.82 -13.96
C GLU A 468 -30.71 -5.88 -14.53
N TYR A 469 -30.13 -7.06 -14.80
CA TYR A 469 -30.83 -8.27 -15.20
C TYR A 469 -30.86 -9.27 -14.05
N ASP A 470 -32.07 -9.73 -13.68
CA ASP A 470 -32.33 -10.64 -12.56
C ASP A 470 -32.46 -12.12 -12.96
N GLY A 471 -32.14 -12.46 -14.22
CA GLY A 471 -32.36 -13.79 -14.81
C GLY A 471 -33.67 -13.89 -15.60
N SER A 472 -34.55 -12.89 -15.53
CA SER A 472 -35.86 -12.88 -16.21
C SER A 472 -36.15 -11.57 -16.93
N SER A 473 -35.75 -10.44 -16.38
CA SER A 473 -36.05 -9.11 -16.90
C SER A 473 -34.98 -8.08 -16.57
N TRP A 474 -34.98 -6.97 -17.35
CA TRP A 474 -34.13 -5.81 -17.07
C TRP A 474 -34.91 -4.78 -16.26
N SER A 475 -34.35 -4.28 -15.20
CA SER A 475 -34.90 -3.23 -14.36
C SER A 475 -33.96 -2.04 -14.24
N ALA A 476 -34.49 -0.82 -14.26
CA ALA A 476 -33.71 0.37 -14.04
C ALA A 476 -33.25 0.45 -12.58
N VAL A 477 -31.96 0.76 -12.39
CA VAL A 477 -31.36 0.99 -11.06
C VAL A 477 -30.81 2.40 -10.95
N ASN A 478 -30.19 2.73 -9.83
CA ASN A 478 -29.64 4.05 -9.59
C ASN A 478 -28.71 4.51 -10.73
N THR A 479 -28.90 5.76 -11.15
CA THR A 479 -28.11 6.37 -12.21
C THR A 479 -26.69 6.69 -11.74
N ASN A 480 -25.73 6.64 -12.66
CA ASN A 480 -24.37 7.09 -12.40
C ASN A 480 -24.32 8.61 -12.18
N SER A 481 -23.37 9.08 -11.40
CA SER A 481 -23.19 10.52 -11.11
C SER A 481 -22.86 11.37 -12.33
N THR A 482 -22.30 10.76 -13.38
CA THR A 482 -21.91 11.46 -14.61
C THR A 482 -22.38 10.71 -15.85
N THR A 483 -22.79 11.47 -16.88
CA THR A 483 -23.11 10.92 -18.20
C THR A 483 -21.80 10.61 -18.95
N ARG A 484 -21.65 9.38 -19.45
CA ARG A 484 -20.45 8.95 -20.18
C ARG A 484 -20.81 7.96 -21.29
N ARG A 485 -19.91 7.86 -22.26
CA ARG A 485 -19.93 6.85 -23.33
C ARG A 485 -18.51 6.39 -23.62
N VAL A 486 -18.33 5.22 -24.22
CA VAL A 486 -17.02 4.71 -24.63
C VAL A 486 -16.05 4.64 -23.43
N GLY A 487 -16.27 3.73 -22.55
CA GLY A 487 -15.42 3.44 -21.40
C GLY A 487 -15.07 1.98 -21.34
N SER A 488 -14.66 1.54 -20.18
CA SER A 488 -14.47 0.13 -19.85
C SER A 488 -15.16 -0.21 -18.54
N ALA A 489 -15.49 -1.47 -18.36
CA ALA A 489 -16.13 -1.97 -17.15
C ALA A 489 -15.47 -3.28 -16.72
N GLY A 490 -15.46 -3.55 -15.42
CA GLY A 490 -14.99 -4.78 -14.84
C GLY A 490 -15.75 -5.12 -13.57
N GLY A 491 -15.81 -6.41 -13.23
CA GLY A 491 -16.48 -6.89 -12.04
C GLY A 491 -17.66 -7.79 -12.32
N VAL A 492 -18.55 -7.89 -11.33
CA VAL A 492 -19.80 -8.65 -11.36
C VAL A 492 -20.99 -7.70 -11.13
N GLN A 493 -22.22 -8.18 -11.31
CA GLN A 493 -23.43 -7.35 -11.14
C GLN A 493 -23.44 -6.55 -9.83
N THR A 494 -23.12 -7.17 -8.71
CA THR A 494 -23.18 -6.57 -7.37
C THR A 494 -21.93 -5.79 -6.97
N ALA A 495 -20.85 -5.87 -7.77
CA ALA A 495 -19.57 -5.21 -7.52
C ALA A 495 -18.90 -4.84 -8.85
N ALA A 496 -19.37 -3.77 -9.46
CA ALA A 496 -18.92 -3.29 -10.76
C ALA A 496 -18.14 -1.99 -10.65
N THR A 497 -17.07 -1.86 -11.45
CA THR A 497 -16.33 -0.63 -11.61
C THR A 497 -16.38 -0.18 -13.06
N TYR A 498 -16.68 1.10 -13.28
CA TYR A 498 -16.68 1.74 -14.59
C TYR A 498 -15.58 2.82 -14.62
N PHE A 499 -14.78 2.82 -15.66
CA PHE A 499 -13.66 3.75 -15.76
C PHE A 499 -13.45 4.28 -17.17
N GLY A 500 -12.88 5.49 -17.27
CA GLY A 500 -12.65 6.18 -18.52
C GLY A 500 -13.92 6.71 -19.17
N GLY A 501 -13.92 6.73 -20.48
CA GLY A 501 -15.01 7.22 -21.31
C GLY A 501 -15.02 8.74 -21.51
N THR A 502 -15.75 9.16 -22.53
CA THR A 502 -15.90 10.57 -22.87
C THR A 502 -17.16 11.12 -22.18
N PRO A 503 -17.06 12.22 -21.40
CA PRO A 503 -18.24 12.90 -20.90
C PRO A 503 -19.06 13.44 -22.09
N SER A 504 -20.38 13.54 -21.93
CA SER A 504 -21.20 14.22 -22.93
C SER A 504 -20.79 15.69 -23.00
N PRO A 505 -20.59 16.28 -24.20
CA PRO A 505 -20.44 17.71 -24.25
C PRO A 505 -21.70 18.34 -23.62
N THR A 506 -21.49 19.21 -22.67
CA THR A 506 -22.58 20.10 -22.17
C THR A 506 -23.06 20.94 -23.34
N VAL A 507 -24.28 20.74 -23.74
CA VAL A 507 -24.97 21.57 -24.73
C VAL A 507 -25.30 22.91 -24.08
#